data_4587cef121739c21869458fd4606e2c8
#
_entry.id   4587cef121739c21869458fd4606e2c8
#
_cell.length_a   1.000
_cell.length_b   1.000
_cell.length_c   1.000
_cell.angle_alpha   90.00
_cell.angle_beta   90.00
_cell.angle_gamma   90.00
#
_symmetry.space_group_name_H-M   'P 1'
#
loop_
_entity.id
_entity.type
_entity.pdbx_description
1 polymer ?
#
loop_
_entity_poly.entity_id
_entity_poly.type
_entity_poly.pdbx_seq_one_letter_code
_entity_poly.pdbx_strand_id
1 'polypeptide(L)'
;LVNNLFTATDSFERPLLFVWQPTSLCDRLAEPMIAKMDHNLFVRAPGQAKAPLLLWSPAPSPTCQATLQSLEELKANHAEFTGASLEYCDYEGPLFKSSELGHYQLLPGFGAARAGAQPPAAVRSAAGTREMRHIGAYPPAR
;
A
#
# COMPACT_ATOMS: atom_id res chain seq x y z
N LEU A 1 6.19 -3.91 -5.19
CA LEU A 1 4.94 -3.90 -4.43
C LEU A 1 3.77 -3.70 -5.39
N VAL A 2 2.94 -4.73 -5.59
CA VAL A 2 1.76 -4.69 -6.46
C VAL A 2 0.61 -5.47 -5.81
N ASN A 3 -0.60 -4.93 -5.89
CA ASN A 3 -1.83 -5.52 -5.34
C ASN A 3 -1.83 -5.72 -3.82
N ASN A 4 -1.09 -4.90 -3.07
CA ASN A 4 -1.07 -4.99 -1.63
C ASN A 4 -2.16 -4.11 -1.00
N LEU A 5 -2.65 -4.53 0.15
CA LEU A 5 -3.47 -3.73 1.04
C LEU A 5 -2.62 -3.35 2.26
N PHE A 6 -2.52 -2.05 2.50
CA PHE A 6 -1.91 -1.46 3.69
C PHE A 6 -3.01 -0.81 4.53
N THR A 7 -3.24 -1.35 5.70
CA THR A 7 -4.22 -0.81 6.65
C THR A 7 -3.77 -1.08 8.08
N ALA A 8 -4.29 -0.35 9.01
CA ALA A 8 -3.99 -0.51 10.42
C ALA A 8 -5.21 -0.21 11.29
N THR A 9 -5.11 -0.53 12.58
CA THR A 9 -6.13 -0.21 13.58
C THR A 9 -6.17 1.29 13.86
N ASP A 10 -7.26 1.76 14.46
CA ASP A 10 -7.52 3.18 14.75
C ASP A 10 -6.47 3.86 15.64
N SER A 11 -5.73 3.09 16.43
CA SER A 11 -4.66 3.59 17.31
C SER A 11 -3.28 3.62 16.65
N PHE A 12 -3.15 3.25 15.38
CA PHE A 12 -1.85 3.15 14.72
C PHE A 12 -1.45 4.47 14.06
N GLU A 13 -0.55 5.21 14.68
CA GLU A 13 -0.10 6.54 14.26
C GLU A 13 1.17 6.55 13.40
N ARG A 14 1.70 5.37 13.04
CA ARG A 14 2.91 5.26 12.22
C ARG A 14 2.57 5.19 10.73
N PRO A 15 3.55 5.44 9.83
CA PRO A 15 3.36 5.18 8.41
C PRO A 15 2.87 3.76 8.13
N LEU A 16 1.97 3.61 7.16
CA LEU A 16 1.50 2.28 6.73
C LEU A 16 2.55 1.51 5.92
N LEU A 17 3.46 2.22 5.29
CA LEU A 17 4.55 1.63 4.54
C LEU A 17 5.87 2.33 4.85
N PHE A 18 6.88 1.53 5.17
CA PHE A 18 8.26 1.98 5.34
C PHE A 18 9.11 1.49 4.18
N VAL A 19 9.57 2.42 3.35
CA VAL A 19 10.65 2.22 2.39
C VAL A 19 11.84 2.94 2.98
N TRP A 20 12.60 2.25 3.81
CA TRP A 20 13.55 2.90 4.71
C TRP A 20 14.96 2.31 4.61
N GLN A 21 15.93 3.20 4.72
CA GLN A 21 17.35 2.87 4.88
C GLN A 21 17.97 3.67 6.04
N PRO A 22 19.00 3.12 6.72
CA PRO A 22 19.73 3.87 7.72
C PRO A 22 20.44 5.08 7.11
N THR A 23 20.51 6.19 7.83
CA THR A 23 21.20 7.42 7.41
C THR A 23 22.66 7.17 7.01
N SER A 24 23.33 6.21 7.65
CA SER A 24 24.71 5.82 7.30
C SER A 24 24.87 5.20 5.90
N LEU A 25 23.78 4.87 5.23
CA LEU A 25 23.79 4.33 3.87
C LEU A 25 23.34 5.33 2.81
N CYS A 26 23.00 6.57 3.17
CA CYS A 26 22.47 7.59 2.26
C CYS A 26 23.38 7.81 1.04
N ASP A 27 24.67 7.90 1.26
CA ASP A 27 25.67 8.10 0.18
C ASP A 27 25.94 6.84 -0.67
N ARG A 28 25.50 5.69 -0.20
CA ARG A 28 25.77 4.39 -0.83
C ARG A 28 24.55 3.78 -1.54
N LEU A 29 23.34 4.11 -1.09
CA LEU A 29 22.08 3.62 -1.60
C LEU A 29 21.25 4.81 -2.10
N ALA A 30 21.70 5.43 -3.18
CA ALA A 30 21.06 6.59 -3.78
C ALA A 30 19.86 6.23 -4.69
N GLU A 31 19.77 4.97 -5.11
CA GLU A 31 18.69 4.50 -5.97
C GLU A 31 17.49 4.01 -5.16
N PRO A 32 16.27 4.13 -5.69
CA PRO A 32 15.07 3.62 -5.03
C PRO A 32 15.15 2.11 -4.74
N MET A 33 14.83 1.71 -3.52
CA MET A 33 14.85 0.30 -3.11
C MET A 33 13.67 -0.51 -3.67
N ILE A 34 12.69 0.14 -4.25
CA ILE A 34 11.51 -0.48 -4.86
C ILE A 34 11.60 -0.30 -6.37
N ALA A 35 11.63 -1.41 -7.12
CA ALA A 35 11.63 -1.36 -8.58
C ALA A 35 10.26 -1.00 -9.17
N LYS A 36 9.17 -1.33 -8.48
CA LYS A 36 7.80 -1.01 -8.90
C LYS A 36 6.85 -0.96 -7.71
N MET A 37 6.00 0.05 -7.67
CA MET A 37 4.86 0.15 -6.76
C MET A 37 3.61 0.56 -7.56
N ASP A 38 2.58 -0.29 -7.56
CA ASP A 38 1.42 -0.12 -8.43
C ASP A 38 0.21 -0.89 -7.91
N HIS A 39 -1.00 -0.41 -8.16
CA HIS A 39 -2.25 -1.05 -7.75
C HIS A 39 -2.28 -1.46 -6.27
N ASN A 40 -1.70 -0.65 -5.39
CA ASN A 40 -1.78 -0.86 -3.96
C ASN A 40 -2.93 -0.03 -3.38
N LEU A 41 -3.43 -0.49 -2.25
CA LEU A 41 -4.51 0.17 -1.54
C LEU A 41 -4.03 0.55 -0.14
N PHE A 42 -4.15 1.82 0.18
CA PHE A 42 -3.87 2.36 1.51
C PHE A 42 -5.18 2.80 2.14
N VAL A 43 -5.50 2.24 3.30
CA VAL A 43 -6.77 2.53 4.00
C VAL A 43 -6.49 2.93 5.43
N ARG A 44 -7.00 4.09 5.82
CA ARG A 44 -6.99 4.61 7.19
C ARG A 44 -8.39 4.94 7.65
N ALA A 45 -8.64 4.73 8.93
CA ALA A 45 -9.83 5.19 9.61
C ALA A 45 -9.81 6.72 9.78
N PRO A 46 -10.98 7.40 9.93
CA PRO A 46 -11.06 8.86 10.02
C PRO A 46 -10.19 9.48 11.12
N GLY A 47 -10.09 8.84 12.26
CA GLY A 47 -9.25 9.33 13.37
C GLY A 47 -7.74 9.36 13.06
N GLN A 48 -7.31 8.75 11.98
CA GLN A 48 -5.90 8.59 11.58
C GLN A 48 -5.51 9.39 10.34
N ALA A 49 -6.37 10.24 9.83
CA ALA A 49 -6.11 11.05 8.64
C ALA A 49 -4.83 11.91 8.74
N LYS A 50 -4.36 12.21 9.96
CA LYS A 50 -3.13 12.99 10.24
C LYS A 50 -1.87 12.13 10.36
N ALA A 51 -1.99 10.80 10.45
CA ALA A 51 -0.83 9.94 10.54
C ALA A 51 -0.16 9.83 9.16
N PRO A 52 1.19 9.80 9.09
CA PRO A 52 1.88 9.67 7.81
C PRO A 52 1.46 8.43 7.05
N LEU A 53 1.35 8.52 5.73
CA LEU A 53 1.04 7.36 4.89
C LEU A 53 2.29 6.51 4.64
N LEU A 54 3.41 7.17 4.31
CA LEU A 54 4.65 6.50 3.98
C LEU A 54 5.86 7.17 4.68
N LEU A 55 6.85 6.36 5.02
CA LEU A 55 8.23 6.81 5.17
C LEU A 55 8.99 6.37 3.92
N TRP A 56 9.55 7.32 3.19
CA TRP A 56 10.21 7.09 1.91
C TRP A 56 11.70 7.37 1.97
N SER A 57 12.50 6.50 1.36
CA SER A 57 13.94 6.65 1.18
C SER A 57 14.38 5.95 -0.13
N PRO A 58 15.34 6.52 -0.89
CA PRO A 58 16.07 7.75 -0.61
C PRO A 58 15.23 9.01 -0.89
N ALA A 59 15.49 10.06 -0.13
CA ALA A 59 14.88 11.36 -0.33
C ALA A 59 15.95 12.48 -0.21
N PRO A 60 15.75 13.64 -0.83
CA PRO A 60 16.71 14.75 -0.79
C PRO A 60 16.66 15.48 0.55
N SER A 61 17.09 14.81 1.61
CA SER A 61 17.17 15.34 2.97
C SER A 61 18.45 14.88 3.64
N PRO A 62 18.92 15.53 4.72
CA PRO A 62 20.12 15.13 5.46
C PRO A 62 20.07 13.68 5.99
N THR A 63 18.88 13.15 6.21
CA THR A 63 18.65 11.78 6.66
C THR A 63 18.31 10.83 5.52
N CYS A 64 18.28 11.33 4.28
CA CYS A 64 17.76 10.67 3.07
C CYS A 64 16.37 10.05 3.25
N GLN A 65 15.56 10.59 4.13
CA GLN A 65 14.21 10.13 4.44
C GLN A 65 13.20 11.27 4.28
N ALA A 66 12.02 10.94 3.78
CA ALA A 66 10.88 11.83 3.74
C ALA A 66 9.65 11.14 4.33
N THR A 67 8.92 11.87 5.15
CA THR A 67 7.62 11.45 5.67
C THR A 67 6.55 12.02 4.77
N LEU A 68 5.77 11.16 4.12
CA LEU A 68 4.74 11.53 3.16
C LEU A 68 3.36 11.28 3.76
N GLN A 69 2.50 12.29 3.67
CA GLN A 69 1.14 12.23 4.24
C GLN A 69 0.15 11.52 3.32
N SER A 70 0.43 11.51 1.99
CA SER A 70 -0.50 11.00 0.98
C SER A 70 0.23 10.35 -0.21
N LEU A 71 -0.52 9.61 -1.03
CA LEU A 71 -0.05 9.17 -2.35
C LEU A 71 0.14 10.34 -3.32
N GLU A 72 -0.56 11.45 -3.12
CA GLU A 72 -0.38 12.66 -3.94
C GLU A 72 1.02 13.26 -3.72
N GLU A 73 1.48 13.32 -2.47
CA GLU A 73 2.85 13.75 -2.16
C GLU A 73 3.89 12.81 -2.76
N LEU A 74 3.66 11.50 -2.71
CA LEU A 74 4.54 10.53 -3.38
C LEU A 74 4.54 10.75 -4.89
N LYS A 75 3.38 10.97 -5.49
CA LYS A 75 3.25 11.21 -6.93
C LYS A 75 3.96 12.49 -7.38
N ALA A 76 3.93 13.53 -6.57
CA ALA A 76 4.62 14.79 -6.88
C ALA A 76 6.14 14.63 -6.96
N ASN A 77 6.72 13.71 -6.19
CA ASN A 77 8.15 13.50 -6.11
C ASN A 77 8.64 12.25 -6.86
N HIS A 78 7.78 11.23 -6.99
CA HIS A 78 8.10 9.89 -7.51
C HIS A 78 6.89 9.29 -8.23
N ALA A 79 6.45 9.92 -9.32
CA ALA A 79 5.24 9.53 -10.05
C ALA A 79 5.25 8.08 -10.53
N GLU A 80 6.43 7.55 -10.84
CA GLU A 80 6.65 6.18 -11.29
C GLU A 80 6.28 5.11 -10.23
N PHE A 81 6.20 5.50 -8.95
CA PHE A 81 5.86 4.59 -7.86
C PHE A 81 4.41 4.65 -7.39
N THR A 82 3.57 5.46 -8.01
CA THR A 82 2.15 5.53 -7.61
C THR A 82 1.25 4.65 -8.47
N GLY A 83 1.47 4.65 -9.79
CA GLY A 83 0.66 3.88 -10.74
C GLY A 83 -0.84 4.09 -10.54
N ALA A 84 -1.60 3.00 -10.46
CA ALA A 84 -3.02 2.96 -10.13
C ALA A 84 -3.29 2.64 -8.65
N SER A 85 -2.35 2.97 -7.75
CA SER A 85 -2.56 2.84 -6.31
C SER A 85 -3.63 3.82 -5.82
N LEU A 86 -4.39 3.42 -4.81
CA LEU A 86 -5.52 4.18 -4.26
C LEU A 86 -5.33 4.43 -2.76
N GLU A 87 -5.86 5.55 -2.29
CA GLU A 87 -5.82 5.98 -0.91
C GLU A 87 -7.22 6.33 -0.40
N TYR A 88 -7.55 5.85 0.78
CA TYR A 88 -8.77 6.14 1.53
C TYR A 88 -8.39 6.53 2.95
N CYS A 89 -8.38 7.83 3.25
CA CYS A 89 -7.95 8.35 4.56
C CYS A 89 -9.07 8.44 5.59
N ASP A 90 -10.33 8.40 5.13
CA ASP A 90 -11.53 8.59 5.97
C ASP A 90 -12.52 7.44 5.77
N TYR A 91 -12.00 6.21 5.69
CA TYR A 91 -12.86 5.07 5.46
C TYR A 91 -13.59 4.67 6.74
N GLU A 92 -14.90 4.78 6.71
CA GLU A 92 -15.79 4.33 7.78
C GLU A 92 -16.42 2.98 7.42
N GLY A 93 -16.36 2.06 8.36
CA GLY A 93 -17.01 0.76 8.21
C GLY A 93 -16.05 -0.42 8.17
N PRO A 94 -16.58 -1.64 8.15
CA PRO A 94 -15.78 -2.85 8.12
C PRO A 94 -15.10 -3.01 6.76
N LEU A 95 -13.79 -3.20 6.76
CA LEU A 95 -13.01 -3.47 5.57
C LEU A 95 -12.99 -4.97 5.23
N PHE A 96 -12.96 -5.81 6.26
CA PHE A 96 -12.84 -7.26 6.15
C PHE A 96 -14.12 -7.98 6.57
N LYS A 97 -14.29 -9.20 6.09
CA LYS A 97 -15.40 -10.07 6.45
C LYS A 97 -15.46 -10.34 7.96
N SER A 98 -14.31 -10.63 8.58
CA SER A 98 -14.14 -10.78 10.02
C SER A 98 -12.66 -10.82 10.40
N SER A 99 -12.09 -9.66 10.70
CA SER A 99 -10.68 -9.57 11.10
C SER A 99 -10.39 -10.30 12.42
N GLU A 100 -11.35 -10.33 13.34
CA GLU A 100 -11.24 -11.02 14.63
C GLU A 100 -11.08 -12.53 14.49
N LEU A 101 -11.66 -13.10 13.44
CA LEU A 101 -11.56 -14.53 13.11
C LEU A 101 -10.46 -14.84 12.08
N GLY A 102 -9.62 -13.85 11.73
CA GLY A 102 -8.59 -14.01 10.72
C GLY A 102 -9.11 -14.06 9.27
N HIS A 103 -10.36 -13.69 9.02
CA HIS A 103 -10.95 -13.65 7.68
C HIS A 103 -10.70 -12.29 7.03
N TYR A 104 -9.52 -12.09 6.47
CA TYR A 104 -9.07 -10.85 5.83
C TYR A 104 -9.52 -10.71 4.37
N GLN A 105 -10.60 -11.36 3.97
CA GLN A 105 -11.25 -11.12 2.70
C GLN A 105 -11.93 -9.76 2.73
N LEU A 106 -11.64 -8.91 1.73
CA LEU A 106 -12.32 -7.64 1.58
C LEU A 106 -13.81 -7.84 1.34
N LEU A 107 -14.63 -6.99 1.95
CA LEU A 107 -16.06 -7.03 1.72
C LEU A 107 -16.40 -6.66 0.27
N PRO A 108 -17.40 -7.32 -0.35
CA PRO A 108 -17.77 -7.08 -1.75
C PRO A 108 -18.29 -5.66 -2.00
N GLY A 109 -18.82 -5.00 -0.98
CA GLY A 109 -19.26 -3.61 -1.05
C GLY A 109 -18.13 -2.59 -1.02
N PHE A 110 -16.88 -3.00 -0.73
CA PHE A 110 -15.72 -2.12 -0.80
C PHE A 110 -15.28 -1.96 -2.26
N GLY A 111 -15.53 -0.76 -2.83
CA GLY A 111 -15.39 -0.51 -4.27
C GLY A 111 -14.01 -0.81 -4.88
N ALA A 112 -12.94 -0.67 -4.09
CA ALA A 112 -11.58 -0.94 -4.55
C ALA A 112 -11.13 -2.42 -4.43
N ALA A 113 -11.97 -3.31 -3.92
CA ALA A 113 -11.59 -4.71 -3.71
C ALA A 113 -11.13 -5.44 -4.99
N ARG A 114 -11.57 -4.97 -6.15
CA ARG A 114 -11.24 -5.51 -7.49
C ARG A 114 -10.35 -4.60 -8.33
N ALA A 115 -9.76 -3.58 -7.73
CA ALA A 115 -8.91 -2.60 -8.43
C ALA A 115 -7.46 -3.09 -8.68
N GLY A 116 -7.16 -4.34 -8.43
CA GLY A 116 -5.83 -4.91 -8.61
C GLY A 116 -5.43 -5.08 -10.08
N ALA A 117 -4.13 -5.03 -10.34
CA ALA A 117 -3.56 -5.40 -11.62
C ALA A 117 -3.59 -6.92 -11.82
N GLN A 118 -3.66 -7.34 -13.06
CA GLN A 118 -3.45 -8.75 -13.41
C GLN A 118 -1.96 -9.11 -13.22
N PRO A 119 -1.62 -10.07 -12.35
CA PRO A 119 -0.24 -10.49 -12.18
C PRO A 119 0.36 -11.11 -13.46
N PRO A 120 1.69 -11.13 -13.57
CA PRO A 120 2.37 -11.85 -14.68
C PRO A 120 1.90 -13.30 -14.81
N ALA A 121 1.95 -13.82 -16.03
CA ALA A 121 1.47 -15.19 -16.35
C ALA A 121 2.14 -16.27 -15.49
N ALA A 122 3.43 -16.15 -15.23
CA ALA A 122 4.17 -17.08 -14.37
C ALA A 122 3.61 -17.14 -12.94
N VAL A 123 3.26 -15.98 -12.35
CA VAL A 123 2.66 -15.89 -11.02
C VAL A 123 1.27 -16.53 -11.00
N ARG A 124 0.45 -16.25 -12.01
CA ARG A 124 -0.89 -16.83 -12.14
C ARG A 124 -0.85 -18.34 -12.29
N SER A 125 0.06 -18.85 -13.11
CA SER A 125 0.26 -20.29 -13.30
C SER A 125 0.68 -20.98 -11.99
N ALA A 126 1.63 -20.39 -11.26
CA ALA A 126 2.06 -20.92 -9.97
C ALA A 126 0.95 -20.92 -8.91
N ALA A 127 0.07 -19.92 -8.95
CA ALA A 127 -1.08 -19.80 -8.04
C ALA A 127 -2.30 -20.65 -8.48
N GLY A 128 -2.24 -21.34 -9.62
CA GLY A 128 -3.34 -22.18 -10.13
C GLY A 128 -4.60 -21.41 -10.50
N THR A 129 -4.51 -20.11 -10.79
CA THR A 129 -5.66 -19.26 -11.08
C THR A 129 -5.53 -18.52 -12.41
N ARG A 130 -6.65 -18.30 -13.08
CA ARG A 130 -6.71 -17.58 -14.36
C ARG A 130 -6.86 -16.07 -14.20
N GLU A 131 -7.47 -15.63 -13.11
CA GLU A 131 -7.74 -14.22 -12.85
C GLU A 131 -7.46 -13.87 -11.39
N MET A 132 -6.67 -12.83 -11.17
CA MET A 132 -6.27 -12.33 -9.83
C MET A 132 -6.31 -10.79 -9.79
N ARG A 133 -7.41 -10.19 -10.24
CA ARG A 133 -7.58 -8.74 -10.19
C ARG A 133 -8.19 -8.29 -8.86
N HIS A 134 -7.61 -8.73 -7.76
CA HIS A 134 -8.01 -8.26 -6.44
C HIS A 134 -6.80 -7.71 -5.69
N ILE A 135 -7.08 -6.85 -4.73
CA ILE A 135 -6.09 -6.31 -3.81
C ILE A 135 -6.10 -7.15 -2.54
N GLY A 136 -4.92 -7.36 -1.96
CA GLY A 136 -4.77 -8.22 -0.80
C GLY A 136 -4.54 -9.69 -1.13
N ALA A 137 -4.35 -10.49 -0.09
CA ALA A 137 -3.95 -11.89 -0.21
C ALA A 137 -5.08 -12.84 -0.67
N TYR A 138 -6.34 -12.42 -0.50
CA TYR A 138 -7.51 -13.24 -0.77
C TYR A 138 -8.47 -12.56 -1.74
N PRO A 139 -9.18 -13.33 -2.59
CA PRO A 139 -10.26 -12.77 -3.37
C PRO A 139 -11.34 -12.17 -2.46
N PRO A 140 -12.04 -11.11 -2.90
CA PRO A 140 -13.13 -10.51 -2.13
C PRO A 140 -14.18 -11.56 -1.74
N ALA A 141 -14.82 -11.37 -0.59
CA ALA A 141 -15.94 -12.19 -0.18
C ALA A 141 -17.06 -12.14 -1.24
N ARG A 142 -17.76 -13.24 -1.41
CA ARG A 142 -18.96 -13.35 -2.28
C ARG A 142 -20.19 -12.86 -1.56
#